data_f41f860cb94d19b16366e927d610e583
#
_entry.id   f41f860cb94d19b16366e927d610e583
#
_cell.length_a   1.000
_cell.length_b   1.000
_cell.length_c   1.000
_cell.angle_alpha   90.00
_cell.angle_beta   90.00
_cell.angle_gamma   90.00
#
_symmetry.space_group_name_H-M   'P 1'
#
loop_
_entity.id
_entity.type
_entity.pdbx_description
1 polymer ?
#
loop_
_entity_poly.entity_id
_entity_poly.type
_entity_poly.pdbx_seq_one_letter_code
_entity_poly.pdbx_strand_id
1 'polypeptide(L)'
;MTTFAAIGLDHRHIYHLIGELIAAGAHCAGYWTGTSDPKVLEGVRERFPTLRAVDDRDTLLDDPAVDLIVSAAIPAERAGLAVQAMRRGKDVLVDKPGVTSFEQLAQVRAAVAETGRIY
;
A
#
# COMPACT_ATOMS: atom_id res chain seq x y z
N MET A 1 0.98 -0.39 -18.39
CA MET A 1 1.59 0.44 -17.32
C MET A 1 0.96 0.09 -15.99
N THR A 2 1.77 -0.14 -14.99
CA THR A 2 1.27 -0.45 -13.64
C THR A 2 0.79 0.81 -12.96
N THR A 3 -0.42 0.77 -12.41
CA THR A 3 -0.96 1.83 -11.56
C THR A 3 -0.97 1.37 -10.11
N PHE A 4 -0.39 2.16 -9.22
CA PHE A 4 -0.35 1.84 -7.80
C PHE A 4 -1.00 2.92 -6.95
N ALA A 5 -1.34 2.56 -5.72
CA ALA A 5 -1.79 3.50 -4.69
C ALA A 5 -1.07 3.19 -3.38
N ALA A 6 -0.82 4.23 -2.57
CA ALA A 6 -0.14 4.09 -1.29
C ALA A 6 -1.15 4.17 -0.13
N ILE A 7 -1.19 3.12 0.68
CA ILE A 7 -2.02 3.02 1.88
C ILE A 7 -1.13 2.60 3.05
N GLY A 8 -1.13 3.38 4.13
CA GLY A 8 -0.26 3.15 5.28
C GLY A 8 1.05 3.92 5.19
N LEU A 9 0.98 5.21 5.50
CA LEU A 9 2.12 6.13 5.50
C LEU A 9 2.67 6.30 6.92
N ASP A 10 2.93 5.19 7.61
CA ASP A 10 3.34 5.20 9.02
C ASP A 10 4.86 5.10 9.20
N HIS A 11 5.59 4.76 8.13
CA HIS A 11 7.05 4.70 8.14
C HIS A 11 7.63 5.40 6.91
N ARG A 12 8.78 6.09 7.13
CA ARG A 12 9.47 6.86 6.08
C ARG A 12 9.94 6.04 4.87
N HIS A 13 10.03 4.72 4.98
CA HIS A 13 10.33 3.87 3.83
C HIS A 13 9.32 4.01 2.70
N ILE A 14 8.12 4.54 2.98
CA ILE A 14 7.13 4.83 1.94
C ILE A 14 7.66 5.81 0.89
N TYR A 15 8.56 6.72 1.26
CA TYR A 15 9.16 7.66 0.31
C TYR A 15 9.93 6.94 -0.79
N HIS A 16 10.69 5.91 -0.43
CA HIS A 16 11.43 5.10 -1.37
C HIS A 16 10.48 4.24 -2.22
N LEU A 17 9.50 3.60 -1.59
CA LEU A 17 8.54 2.76 -2.30
C LEU A 17 7.80 3.54 -3.39
N ILE A 18 7.28 4.73 -3.06
CA ILE A 18 6.62 5.59 -4.03
C ILE A 18 7.60 6.09 -5.10
N GLY A 19 8.75 6.60 -4.68
CA GLY A 19 9.73 7.19 -5.57
C GLY A 19 10.30 6.19 -6.58
N GLU A 20 10.65 4.99 -6.15
CA GLU A 20 11.19 3.94 -7.02
C GLU A 20 10.15 3.42 -8.02
N LEU A 21 8.91 3.28 -7.61
CA LEU A 21 7.83 2.89 -8.53
C LEU A 21 7.59 3.94 -9.60
N ILE A 22 7.57 5.22 -9.22
CA ILE A 22 7.45 6.31 -10.20
C ILE A 22 8.66 6.34 -11.13
N ALA A 23 9.88 6.19 -10.61
CA ALA A 23 11.10 6.14 -11.42
C ALA A 23 11.11 4.95 -12.40
N ALA A 24 10.48 3.83 -12.02
CA ALA A 24 10.31 2.67 -12.87
C ALA A 24 9.18 2.83 -13.91
N GLY A 25 8.49 3.95 -13.94
CA GLY A 25 7.44 4.25 -14.92
C GLY A 25 6.02 3.90 -14.47
N ALA A 26 5.81 3.52 -13.20
CA ALA A 26 4.47 3.29 -12.68
C ALA A 26 3.73 4.61 -12.43
N HIS A 27 2.41 4.56 -12.56
CA HIS A 27 1.53 5.68 -12.25
C HIS A 27 0.99 5.58 -10.83
N CYS A 28 1.09 6.65 -10.05
CA CYS A 28 0.50 6.71 -8.72
C CYS A 28 -0.91 7.31 -8.79
N ALA A 29 -1.93 6.51 -8.47
CA ALA A 29 -3.33 6.96 -8.42
C ALA A 29 -3.62 7.86 -7.23
N GLY A 30 -2.82 7.78 -6.18
CA GLY A 30 -2.97 8.58 -4.97
C GLY A 30 -2.47 7.88 -3.71
N TYR A 31 -2.64 8.56 -2.59
CA TYR A 31 -2.29 8.03 -1.27
C TYR A 31 -3.37 8.35 -0.24
N TRP A 32 -3.55 7.43 0.70
CA TRP A 32 -4.48 7.63 1.81
C TRP A 32 -3.84 8.46 2.93
N THR A 33 -4.58 9.47 3.41
CA THR A 33 -4.10 10.41 4.42
C THR A 33 -4.24 9.91 5.86
N GLY A 34 -4.95 8.81 6.09
CA GLY A 34 -5.07 8.19 7.41
C GLY A 34 -3.76 7.55 7.83
N THR A 35 -3.09 8.12 8.82
CA THR A 35 -1.80 7.66 9.33
C THR A 35 -1.71 7.94 10.82
N SER A 36 -0.93 7.12 11.52
CA SER A 36 -0.54 7.37 12.90
C SER A 36 0.68 8.29 13.03
N ASP A 37 1.37 8.59 11.91
CA ASP A 37 2.54 9.47 11.87
C ASP A 37 2.33 10.66 10.94
N PRO A 38 1.87 11.81 11.47
CA PRO A 38 1.67 13.02 10.68
C PRO A 38 2.94 13.54 9.99
N LYS A 39 4.12 13.26 10.54
CA LYS A 39 5.40 13.70 9.94
C LYS A 39 5.69 12.95 8.64
N VAL A 40 5.36 11.66 8.57
CA VAL A 40 5.53 10.88 7.35
C VAL A 40 4.55 11.37 6.28
N LEU A 41 3.31 11.65 6.64
CA LEU A 41 2.33 12.24 5.72
C LEU A 41 2.80 13.57 5.15
N GLU A 42 3.31 14.46 6.00
CA GLU A 42 3.88 15.74 5.56
C GLU A 42 5.07 15.52 4.61
N GLY A 43 5.94 14.58 4.93
CA GLY A 43 7.07 14.21 4.07
C GLY A 43 6.66 13.69 2.69
N VAL A 44 5.56 12.96 2.59
CA VAL A 44 4.98 12.55 1.30
C VAL A 44 4.48 13.75 0.52
N ARG A 45 3.77 14.67 1.17
CA ARG A 45 3.29 15.90 0.53
C ARG A 45 4.41 16.78 0.00
N GLU A 46 5.49 16.89 0.75
CA GLU A 46 6.67 17.67 0.34
C GLU A 46 7.41 17.06 -0.84
N ARG A 47 7.60 15.73 -0.83
CA ARG A 47 8.35 15.01 -1.87
C ARG A 47 7.54 14.82 -3.15
N PHE A 48 6.23 14.65 -3.01
CA PHE A 48 5.32 14.32 -4.11
C PHE A 48 4.12 15.28 -4.14
N PRO A 49 4.35 16.58 -4.34
CA PRO A 49 3.30 17.60 -4.18
C PRO A 49 2.17 17.50 -5.21
N THR A 50 2.37 16.77 -6.30
CA THR A 50 1.36 16.59 -7.37
C THR A 50 0.51 15.36 -7.19
N LEU A 51 0.83 14.48 -6.23
CA LEU A 51 0.05 13.27 -6.01
C LEU A 51 -1.28 13.58 -5.31
N ARG A 52 -2.30 12.85 -5.71
CA ARG A 52 -3.63 12.96 -5.14
C ARG A 52 -3.68 12.41 -3.72
N ALA A 53 -4.14 13.20 -2.77
CA ALA A 53 -4.45 12.76 -1.42
C ALA A 53 -5.93 12.35 -1.33
N VAL A 54 -6.23 11.23 -0.68
CA VAL A 54 -7.60 10.78 -0.40
C VAL A 54 -7.79 10.54 1.09
N ASP A 55 -8.95 10.85 1.62
CA ASP A 55 -9.31 10.66 3.02
C ASP A 55 -10.01 9.34 3.30
N ASP A 56 -10.55 8.68 2.27
CA ASP A 56 -11.14 7.36 2.34
C ASP A 56 -10.30 6.36 1.53
N ARG A 57 -9.69 5.38 2.23
CA ARG A 57 -8.85 4.39 1.58
C ARG A 57 -9.60 3.47 0.62
N ASP A 58 -10.90 3.28 0.82
CA ASP A 58 -11.71 2.46 -0.07
C ASP A 58 -11.82 3.08 -1.46
N THR A 59 -11.67 4.40 -1.58
CA THR A 59 -11.53 5.07 -2.88
C THR A 59 -10.39 4.49 -3.71
N LEU A 60 -9.28 4.11 -3.07
CA LEU A 60 -8.12 3.52 -3.74
C LEU A 60 -8.23 1.99 -3.87
N LEU A 61 -8.74 1.33 -2.84
CA LEU A 61 -8.89 -0.14 -2.83
C LEU A 61 -9.93 -0.62 -3.85
N ASP A 62 -10.98 0.15 -4.08
CA ASP A 62 -12.07 -0.20 -4.99
C ASP A 62 -11.88 0.36 -6.41
N ASP A 63 -10.84 1.19 -6.64
CA ASP A 63 -10.56 1.73 -7.97
C ASP A 63 -10.07 0.62 -8.92
N PRO A 64 -10.83 0.30 -9.98
CA PRO A 64 -10.45 -0.76 -10.92
C PRO A 64 -9.18 -0.45 -11.71
N ALA A 65 -8.74 0.81 -11.77
CA ALA A 65 -7.51 1.20 -12.44
C ALA A 65 -6.26 0.89 -11.60
N VAL A 66 -6.40 0.68 -10.29
CA VAL A 66 -5.27 0.38 -9.40
C VAL A 66 -4.94 -1.11 -9.47
N ASP A 67 -3.70 -1.42 -9.82
CA ASP A 67 -3.17 -2.79 -9.91
C ASP A 67 -2.46 -3.24 -8.63
N LEU A 68 -1.83 -2.29 -7.92
CA LEU A 68 -0.89 -2.55 -6.84
C LEU A 68 -1.15 -1.62 -5.64
N ILE A 69 -1.21 -2.17 -4.45
CA ILE A 69 -1.20 -1.40 -3.21
C ILE A 69 0.20 -1.47 -2.59
N VAL A 70 0.73 -0.31 -2.24
CA VAL A 70 2.04 -0.13 -1.60
C VAL A 70 1.82 0.35 -0.18
N SER A 71 2.50 -0.26 0.79
CA SER A 71 2.30 0.08 2.20
C SER A 71 3.58 0.05 3.02
N ALA A 72 3.73 1.07 3.86
CA ALA A 72 4.63 1.09 5.01
C ALA A 72 3.82 1.39 6.29
N ALA A 73 2.68 0.75 6.44
CA ALA A 73 1.82 0.81 7.62
C ALA A 73 2.54 0.31 8.88
N ILE A 74 1.92 0.48 10.02
CA ILE A 74 2.36 -0.18 11.26
C ILE A 74 2.49 -1.68 10.98
N PRO A 75 3.62 -2.33 11.36
CA PRO A 75 3.88 -3.73 10.99
C PRO A 75 2.73 -4.70 11.29
N ALA A 76 2.08 -4.55 12.44
CA ALA A 76 0.95 -5.41 12.82
C ALA A 76 -0.30 -5.25 11.93
N GLU A 77 -0.40 -4.16 11.18
CA GLU A 77 -1.56 -3.86 10.32
C GLU A 77 -1.36 -4.25 8.85
N ARG A 78 -0.13 -4.56 8.46
CA ARG A 78 0.24 -4.81 7.05
C ARG A 78 -0.44 -6.04 6.47
N ALA A 79 -0.47 -7.15 7.21
CA ALA A 79 -1.08 -8.39 6.73
C ALA A 79 -2.59 -8.25 6.49
N GLY A 80 -3.31 -7.60 7.41
CA GLY A 80 -4.75 -7.35 7.26
C GLY A 80 -5.06 -6.50 6.04
N LEU A 81 -4.30 -5.43 5.83
CA LEU A 81 -4.42 -4.59 4.64
C LEU A 81 -4.14 -5.38 3.36
N ALA A 82 -3.08 -6.19 3.37
CA ALA A 82 -2.70 -7.00 2.21
C ALA A 82 -3.81 -7.98 1.81
N VAL A 83 -4.40 -8.67 2.78
CA VAL A 83 -5.52 -9.58 2.54
C VAL A 83 -6.72 -8.84 1.93
N GLN A 84 -7.06 -7.68 2.47
CA GLN A 84 -8.15 -6.86 1.91
C GLN A 84 -7.86 -6.41 0.48
N ALA A 85 -6.64 -5.97 0.19
CA ALA A 85 -6.24 -5.53 -1.14
C ALA A 85 -6.28 -6.69 -2.15
N MET A 86 -5.73 -7.85 -1.80
CA MET A 86 -5.73 -9.03 -2.67
C MET A 86 -7.15 -9.51 -2.98
N ARG A 87 -8.05 -9.50 -2.01
CA ARG A 87 -9.47 -9.86 -2.22
C ARG A 87 -10.22 -8.88 -3.11
N ARG A 88 -9.70 -7.66 -3.28
CA ARG A 88 -10.20 -6.65 -4.23
C ARG A 88 -9.44 -6.65 -5.55
N GLY A 89 -8.65 -7.71 -5.81
CA GLY A 89 -7.96 -7.92 -7.08
C GLY A 89 -6.66 -7.16 -7.24
N LYS A 90 -6.04 -6.68 -6.14
CA LYS A 90 -4.80 -5.94 -6.16
C LYS A 90 -3.62 -6.82 -5.76
N ASP A 91 -2.47 -6.59 -6.38
CA ASP A 91 -1.19 -7.07 -5.86
C ASP A 91 -0.74 -6.16 -4.71
N VAL A 92 0.20 -6.63 -3.89
CA VAL A 92 0.62 -5.89 -2.69
C VAL A 92 2.14 -5.90 -2.54
N LEU A 93 2.69 -4.72 -2.30
CA LEU A 93 4.08 -4.51 -1.91
C LEU A 93 4.10 -3.83 -0.54
N VAL A 94 4.54 -4.54 0.48
CA VAL A 94 4.67 -3.97 1.83
C VAL A 94 6.13 -3.90 2.25
N ASP A 95 6.44 -2.91 3.10
CA ASP A 95 7.74 -2.84 3.77
C ASP A 95 7.93 -4.04 4.71
N LYS A 96 9.16 -4.39 4.97
CA LYS A 96 9.50 -5.47 5.93
C LYS A 96 9.29 -4.96 7.38
N PRO A 97 8.84 -5.79 8.31
CA PRO A 97 8.30 -7.13 8.12
C PRO A 97 6.89 -7.09 7.51
N GLY A 98 6.62 -8.01 6.60
CA GLY A 98 5.29 -8.11 5.96
C GLY A 98 4.23 -8.72 6.88
N VAL A 99 4.66 -9.60 7.78
CA VAL A 99 3.83 -10.26 8.79
C VAL A 99 4.53 -10.22 10.14
N THR A 100 3.76 -10.24 11.22
CA THR A 100 4.28 -10.20 12.61
C THR A 100 3.87 -11.40 13.44
N SER A 101 3.13 -12.34 12.87
CA SER A 101 2.73 -13.60 13.52
C SER A 101 2.56 -14.72 12.51
N PHE A 102 2.60 -15.97 13.00
CA PHE A 102 2.31 -17.12 12.14
C PHE A 102 0.86 -17.17 11.68
N GLU A 103 -0.06 -16.65 12.48
CA GLU A 103 -1.46 -16.50 12.09
C GLU A 103 -1.61 -15.55 10.89
N GLN A 104 -0.96 -14.40 10.94
CA GLN A 104 -0.93 -13.46 9.80
C GLN A 104 -0.29 -14.08 8.56
N LEU A 105 0.80 -14.84 8.71
CA LEU A 105 1.41 -15.55 7.61
C LEU A 105 0.43 -16.54 6.95
N ALA A 106 -0.30 -17.29 7.76
CA ALA A 106 -1.31 -18.22 7.26
C ALA A 106 -2.44 -17.51 6.50
N GLN A 107 -2.89 -16.37 7.02
CA GLN A 107 -3.93 -15.54 6.38
C GLN A 107 -3.47 -14.99 5.03
N VAL A 108 -2.23 -14.48 4.95
CA VAL A 108 -1.66 -13.96 3.70
C VAL A 108 -1.49 -15.09 2.68
N ARG A 109 -0.97 -16.25 3.09
CA ARG A 109 -0.81 -17.42 2.20
C ARG A 109 -2.16 -17.91 1.68
N ALA A 110 -3.18 -17.95 2.52
CA ALA A 110 -4.53 -18.31 2.12
C ALA A 110 -5.10 -17.32 1.08
N ALA A 111 -4.91 -16.01 1.31
CA ALA A 111 -5.36 -14.99 0.38
C ALA A 111 -4.64 -15.07 -0.97
N VAL A 112 -3.33 -15.33 -1.00
CA VAL A 112 -2.58 -15.55 -2.24
C VAL A 112 -3.14 -16.76 -3.01
N ALA A 113 -3.38 -17.88 -2.32
CA ALA A 113 -3.94 -19.08 -2.94
C ALA A 113 -5.37 -18.86 -3.47
N GLU A 114 -6.20 -18.13 -2.72
CA GLU A 114 -7.59 -17.83 -3.06
C GLU A 114 -7.71 -16.88 -4.26
N THR A 115 -6.87 -15.86 -4.31
CA THR A 115 -7.02 -14.74 -5.26
C THR A 115 -6.07 -14.81 -6.45
N GLY A 116 -4.98 -15.56 -6.35
CA GLY A 116 -3.91 -15.55 -7.35
C GLY A 116 -3.11 -14.24 -7.40
N ARG A 117 -3.29 -13.35 -6.42
CA ARG A 117 -2.54 -12.09 -6.36
C ARG A 117 -1.14 -12.29 -5.80
N ILE A 118 -0.29 -11.29 -6.03
CA ILE A 118 1.12 -11.31 -5.61
C ILE A 118 1.25 -10.54 -4.29
N TYR A 119 1.97 -11.15 -3.35
CA TYR A 119 2.36 -10.53 -2.08
C TYR A 119 3.87 -10.55 -1.95
#